data_9a68cf78d7791a72d5eb828262189dee
#
_entry.id   9a68cf78d7791a72d5eb828262189dee
#
_cell.length_a   1.000
_cell.length_b   1.000
_cell.length_c   1.000
_cell.angle_alpha   90.00
_cell.angle_beta   90.00
_cell.angle_gamma   90.00
#
_symmetry.space_group_name_H-M   'P 1'
#
loop_
_entity.id
_entity.type
_entity.pdbx_description
1 polymer ?
#
loop_
_entity_poly.entity_id
_entity_poly.type
_entity_poly.pdbx_seq_one_letter_code
_entity_poly.pdbx_strand_id
1 'polypeptide(L)'
;MRTLFADAHYWVALLNPRDQWHRAARRAAAEYASARLVTTEAVLVEVLNFFAAFRTEMRQATAGTVQDLRDDDRTNVVPSSHSTFMEGLELYEARLDKSYSMVDCMSMQVMRNRNLNDVLTHDQHFEQEGFNTLL
;
A
#
# COMPACT_ATOMS: atom_id res chain seq x y z
N MET A 1 13.66 -5.70 14.15
CA MET A 1 12.82 -6.15 13.03
C MET A 1 12.27 -4.92 12.31
N ARG A 2 12.44 -4.87 11.01
CA ARG A 2 11.95 -3.74 10.22
C ARG A 2 10.43 -3.79 10.10
N THR A 3 9.81 -2.62 10.04
CA THR A 3 8.41 -2.45 9.70
C THR A 3 8.32 -1.57 8.47
N LEU A 4 7.59 -2.03 7.47
CA LEU A 4 7.45 -1.34 6.19
C LEU A 4 5.97 -1.09 5.94
N PHE A 5 5.66 0.05 5.31
CA PHE A 5 4.32 0.26 4.78
C PHE A 5 4.24 -0.34 3.38
N ALA A 6 3.14 -0.98 3.04
CA ALA A 6 2.93 -1.55 1.71
C ALA A 6 1.77 -0.84 1.02
N ASP A 7 2.10 -0.15 -0.07
CA ASP A 7 1.15 0.61 -0.89
C ASP A 7 0.52 -0.26 -1.98
N ALA A 8 -0.57 0.21 -2.56
CA ALA A 8 -1.29 -0.49 -3.61
C ALA A 8 -0.39 -0.83 -4.81
N HIS A 9 0.52 0.04 -5.20
CA HIS A 9 1.43 -0.22 -6.31
C HIS A 9 2.26 -1.49 -6.10
N TYR A 10 2.68 -1.74 -4.85
CA TYR A 10 3.41 -2.96 -4.53
C TYR A 10 2.53 -4.21 -4.70
N TRP A 11 1.32 -4.20 -4.13
CA TRP A 11 0.43 -5.35 -4.22
C TRP A 11 0.01 -5.62 -5.66
N VAL A 12 -0.32 -4.57 -6.42
CA VAL A 12 -0.68 -4.71 -7.83
C VAL A 12 0.48 -5.30 -8.63
N ALA A 13 1.69 -4.79 -8.43
CA ALA A 13 2.87 -5.28 -9.15
C ALA A 13 3.18 -6.73 -8.76
N LEU A 14 3.01 -7.09 -7.50
CA LEU A 14 3.27 -8.45 -7.03
C LEU A 14 2.27 -9.45 -7.61
N LEU A 15 1.00 -9.06 -7.69
CA LEU A 15 -0.09 -9.92 -8.16
C LEU A 15 -0.19 -10.00 -9.67
N ASN A 16 0.27 -8.99 -10.40
CA ASN A 16 0.12 -8.93 -11.86
C ASN A 16 1.45 -9.23 -12.56
N PRO A 17 1.62 -10.44 -13.13
CA PRO A 17 2.87 -10.79 -13.81
C PRO A 17 3.21 -9.89 -15.00
N ARG A 18 2.23 -9.17 -15.55
CA ARG A 18 2.42 -8.25 -16.67
C ARG A 18 2.79 -6.83 -16.24
N ASP A 19 2.78 -6.56 -14.94
CA ASP A 19 3.16 -5.25 -14.44
C ASP A 19 4.66 -5.03 -14.65
N GLN A 20 5.05 -3.84 -15.10
CA GLN A 20 6.46 -3.54 -15.35
C GLN A 20 7.31 -3.65 -14.08
N TRP A 21 6.71 -3.52 -12.90
CA TRP A 21 7.38 -3.59 -11.61
C TRP A 21 7.24 -4.96 -10.94
N HIS A 22 6.70 -5.95 -11.65
CA HIS A 22 6.46 -7.28 -11.08
C HIS A 22 7.76 -7.90 -10.54
N ARG A 23 8.84 -7.85 -11.31
CA ARG A 23 10.12 -8.43 -10.90
C ARG A 23 10.70 -7.71 -9.69
N ALA A 24 10.61 -6.38 -9.67
CA ALA A 24 11.08 -5.59 -8.52
C ALA A 24 10.25 -5.90 -7.27
N ALA A 25 8.94 -6.05 -7.40
CA ALA A 25 8.06 -6.41 -6.28
C ALA A 25 8.39 -7.80 -5.74
N ARG A 26 8.64 -8.76 -6.61
CA ARG A 26 9.04 -10.11 -6.19
C ARG A 26 10.37 -10.12 -5.46
N ARG A 27 11.35 -9.34 -5.93
CA ARG A 27 12.63 -9.19 -5.23
C ARG A 27 12.44 -8.57 -3.86
N ALA A 28 11.62 -7.53 -3.77
CA ALA A 28 11.32 -6.90 -2.48
C ALA A 28 10.63 -7.87 -1.53
N ALA A 29 9.68 -8.67 -2.02
CA ALA A 29 9.00 -9.67 -1.20
C ALA A 29 10.01 -10.66 -0.60
N ALA A 30 10.99 -11.08 -1.37
CA ALA A 30 12.03 -12.00 -0.90
C ALA A 30 13.00 -11.30 0.08
N GLU A 31 13.44 -10.10 -0.26
CA GLU A 31 14.39 -9.33 0.56
C GLU A 31 13.82 -8.99 1.93
N TYR A 32 12.55 -8.62 1.97
CA TYR A 32 11.88 -8.19 3.20
C TYR A 32 10.95 -9.26 3.79
N ALA A 33 11.20 -10.53 3.48
CA ALA A 33 10.31 -11.63 3.89
C ALA A 33 10.10 -11.72 5.40
N SER A 34 11.05 -11.27 6.21
CA SER A 34 10.95 -11.28 7.67
C SER A 34 10.47 -9.97 8.26
N ALA A 35 10.23 -8.95 7.46
CA ALA A 35 9.77 -7.65 7.95
C ALA A 35 8.30 -7.72 8.37
N ARG A 36 7.91 -6.81 9.27
CA ARG A 36 6.51 -6.56 9.54
C ARG A 36 5.97 -5.59 8.50
N LEU A 37 4.74 -5.81 8.08
CA LEU A 37 4.09 -4.95 7.11
C LEU A 37 2.92 -4.21 7.76
N VAL A 38 2.75 -2.96 7.36
CA VAL A 38 1.56 -2.17 7.66
C VAL A 38 0.93 -1.78 6.33
N THR A 39 -0.34 -1.99 6.20
CA THR A 39 -1.13 -1.50 5.07
C THR A 39 -2.48 -1.03 5.62
N THR A 40 -3.38 -0.58 4.76
CA THR A 40 -4.69 -0.11 5.20
C THR A 40 -5.79 -0.79 4.40
N GLU A 41 -7.00 -0.80 4.96
CA GLU A 41 -8.18 -1.26 4.20
C GLU A 41 -8.38 -0.42 2.94
N ALA A 42 -8.14 0.89 3.02
CA ALA A 42 -8.25 1.78 1.86
C ALA A 42 -7.31 1.36 0.72
N VAL A 43 -6.06 1.00 1.05
CA VAL A 43 -5.11 0.45 0.08
C VAL A 43 -5.63 -0.85 -0.52
N LEU A 44 -6.17 -1.74 0.29
CA LEU A 44 -6.69 -3.02 -0.20
C LEU A 44 -7.94 -2.84 -1.07
N VAL A 45 -8.79 -1.86 -0.77
CA VAL A 45 -9.90 -1.48 -1.64
C VAL A 45 -9.38 -1.05 -3.01
N GLU A 46 -8.33 -0.24 -3.03
CA GLU A 46 -7.71 0.22 -4.27
C GLU A 46 -7.16 -0.96 -5.10
N VAL A 47 -6.52 -1.93 -4.45
CA VAL A 47 -6.02 -3.15 -5.10
C VAL A 47 -7.17 -3.96 -5.69
N LEU A 48 -8.23 -4.19 -4.91
CA LEU A 48 -9.41 -4.93 -5.37
C LEU A 48 -10.09 -4.22 -6.54
N ASN A 49 -10.18 -2.90 -6.47
CA ASN A 49 -10.76 -2.11 -7.55
C ASN A 49 -9.93 -2.17 -8.82
N PHE A 50 -8.62 -2.19 -8.70
CA PHE A 50 -7.73 -2.30 -9.86
C PHE A 50 -8.01 -3.58 -10.65
N PHE A 51 -8.20 -4.71 -9.96
CA PHE A 51 -8.44 -6.00 -10.59
C PHE A 51 -9.93 -6.30 -10.85
N ALA A 52 -10.81 -5.33 -10.61
CA ALA A 52 -12.26 -5.58 -10.69
C ALA A 52 -12.73 -6.02 -12.07
N ALA A 53 -12.10 -5.54 -13.15
CA ALA A 53 -12.45 -5.89 -14.52
C ALA A 53 -11.58 -7.02 -15.09
N PHE A 54 -10.71 -7.60 -14.28
CA PHE A 54 -9.89 -8.74 -14.70
C PHE A 54 -10.71 -10.03 -14.67
N ARG A 55 -10.13 -11.10 -15.20
CA ARG A 55 -10.80 -12.41 -15.22
C ARG A 55 -11.04 -12.92 -13.80
N THR A 56 -12.01 -13.84 -13.71
CA THR A 56 -12.44 -14.43 -12.43
C THR A 56 -11.26 -14.98 -11.62
N GLU A 57 -10.32 -15.66 -12.29
CA GLU A 57 -9.16 -16.26 -11.61
C GLU A 57 -8.30 -15.19 -10.93
N MET A 58 -8.10 -14.05 -11.58
CA MET A 58 -7.33 -12.95 -10.99
C MET A 58 -8.10 -12.30 -9.84
N ARG A 59 -9.40 -12.14 -10.00
CA ARG A 59 -10.23 -11.59 -8.92
C ARG A 59 -10.23 -12.52 -7.71
N GLN A 60 -10.30 -13.82 -7.91
CA GLN A 60 -10.19 -14.79 -6.81
C GLN A 60 -8.82 -14.73 -6.15
N ALA A 61 -7.74 -14.66 -6.93
CA ALA A 61 -6.39 -14.57 -6.40
C ALA A 61 -6.21 -13.30 -5.56
N THR A 62 -6.76 -12.18 -6.03
CA THR A 62 -6.69 -10.91 -5.31
C THR A 62 -7.45 -10.98 -3.99
N ALA A 63 -8.67 -11.48 -4.03
CA ALA A 63 -9.48 -11.64 -2.81
C ALA A 63 -8.79 -12.59 -1.81
N GLY A 64 -8.21 -13.69 -2.30
CA GLY A 64 -7.45 -14.62 -1.48
C GLY A 64 -6.25 -13.97 -0.81
N THR A 65 -5.51 -13.14 -1.57
CA THR A 65 -4.38 -12.39 -1.01
C THR A 65 -4.82 -11.46 0.11
N VAL A 66 -5.93 -10.75 -0.08
CA VAL A 66 -6.47 -9.87 0.96
C VAL A 66 -6.81 -10.64 2.22
N GLN A 67 -7.45 -11.82 2.09
CA GLN A 67 -7.74 -12.67 3.25
C GLN A 67 -6.47 -13.14 3.94
N ASP A 68 -5.46 -13.56 3.16
CA ASP A 68 -4.19 -14.00 3.72
C ASP A 68 -3.48 -12.88 4.49
N LEU A 69 -3.52 -11.66 3.98
CA LEU A 69 -2.93 -10.51 4.66
C LEU A 69 -3.62 -10.22 5.99
N ARG A 70 -4.95 -10.36 6.03
CA ARG A 70 -5.72 -10.16 7.26
C ARG A 70 -5.39 -11.22 8.31
N ASP A 71 -5.04 -12.42 7.88
CA ASP A 71 -4.75 -13.55 8.77
C ASP A 71 -3.26 -13.66 9.12
N ASP A 72 -2.39 -12.89 8.45
CA ASP A 72 -0.95 -12.96 8.68
C ASP A 72 -0.56 -12.18 9.94
N ASP A 73 0.08 -12.85 10.90
CA ASP A 73 0.51 -12.26 12.16
C ASP A 73 1.52 -11.13 11.99
N ARG A 74 2.25 -11.09 10.88
CA ARG A 74 3.26 -10.06 10.61
C ARG A 74 2.70 -8.86 9.87
N THR A 75 1.44 -8.91 9.45
CA THR A 75 0.79 -7.84 8.70
C THR A 75 -0.27 -7.18 9.55
N ASN A 76 -0.16 -5.87 9.69
CA ASN A 76 -1.19 -5.06 10.34
C ASN A 76 -1.98 -4.33 9.24
N VAL A 77 -3.23 -4.73 9.06
CA VAL A 77 -4.15 -4.04 8.17
C VAL A 77 -4.93 -3.02 9.00
N VAL A 78 -4.60 -1.75 8.83
CA VAL A 78 -5.25 -0.66 9.57
C VAL A 78 -6.68 -0.49 9.06
N PRO A 79 -7.68 -0.58 9.95
CA PRO A 79 -9.08 -0.45 9.53
C PRO A 79 -9.40 0.96 9.06
N SER A 80 -10.34 1.06 8.14
CA SER A 80 -10.92 2.35 7.76
C SER A 80 -11.71 2.92 8.93
N SER A 81 -11.56 4.22 9.16
CA SER A 81 -12.28 4.92 10.24
C SER A 81 -12.49 6.36 9.83
N HIS A 82 -13.42 7.02 10.54
CA HIS A 82 -13.62 8.45 10.36
C HIS A 82 -12.31 9.21 10.61
N SER A 83 -11.56 8.83 11.64
CA SER A 83 -10.28 9.45 11.99
C SER A 83 -9.26 9.34 10.85
N THR A 84 -9.07 8.16 10.27
CA THR A 84 -8.12 7.99 9.16
C THR A 84 -8.55 8.79 7.94
N PHE A 85 -9.84 8.87 7.67
CA PHE A 85 -10.38 9.70 6.60
C PHE A 85 -10.07 11.19 6.83
N MET A 86 -10.37 11.68 8.02
CA MET A 86 -10.16 13.11 8.33
C MET A 86 -8.69 13.50 8.33
N GLU A 87 -7.82 12.64 8.83
CA GLU A 87 -6.37 12.89 8.78
C GLU A 87 -5.86 12.92 7.34
N GLY A 88 -6.36 12.01 6.48
CA GLY A 88 -6.02 12.02 5.07
C GLY A 88 -6.50 13.30 4.38
N LEU A 89 -7.71 13.73 4.68
CA LEU A 89 -8.28 14.96 4.12
C LEU A 89 -7.45 16.18 4.53
N GLU A 90 -6.99 16.23 5.77
CA GLU A 90 -6.12 17.31 6.26
C GLU A 90 -4.85 17.42 5.40
N LEU A 91 -4.20 16.30 5.13
CA LEU A 91 -3.00 16.32 4.27
C LEU A 91 -3.34 16.68 2.84
N TYR A 92 -4.43 16.15 2.31
CA TYR A 92 -4.90 16.48 0.97
C TYR A 92 -5.05 17.99 0.79
N GLU A 93 -5.73 18.64 1.75
CA GLU A 93 -5.91 20.10 1.74
C GLU A 93 -4.61 20.86 1.91
N ALA A 94 -3.64 20.31 2.63
CA ALA A 94 -2.34 20.94 2.85
C ALA A 94 -1.41 20.78 1.64
N ARG A 95 -1.76 19.94 0.66
CA ARG A 95 -0.93 19.62 -0.51
C ARG A 95 -1.70 19.74 -1.81
N LEU A 96 -2.48 20.82 -1.98
CA LEU A 96 -3.28 21.04 -3.18
C LEU A 96 -2.44 21.21 -4.45
N ASP A 97 -1.18 21.56 -4.29
CA ASP A 97 -0.22 21.67 -5.39
C ASP A 97 0.37 20.32 -5.83
N LYS A 98 0.09 19.25 -5.10
CA LYS A 98 0.54 17.91 -5.41
C LYS A 98 -0.59 17.10 -6.04
N SER A 99 -0.22 16.03 -6.73
CA SER A 99 -1.19 15.12 -7.36
C SER A 99 -1.47 13.90 -6.48
N TYR A 100 -1.31 14.02 -5.18
CA TYR A 100 -1.57 12.91 -4.26
C TYR A 100 -3.04 12.49 -4.32
N SER A 101 -3.29 11.19 -4.41
CA SER A 101 -4.65 10.69 -4.24
C SER A 101 -5.05 10.77 -2.77
N MET A 102 -6.36 10.63 -2.52
CA MET A 102 -6.83 10.58 -1.13
C MET A 102 -6.25 9.37 -0.40
N VAL A 103 -6.13 8.23 -1.08
CA VAL A 103 -5.52 7.03 -0.48
C VAL A 103 -4.06 7.27 -0.16
N ASP A 104 -3.31 7.96 -1.04
CA ASP A 104 -1.93 8.36 -0.74
C ASP A 104 -1.86 9.18 0.55
N CYS A 105 -2.73 10.16 0.68
CA CYS A 105 -2.75 11.03 1.87
C CYS A 105 -3.09 10.25 3.14
N MET A 106 -4.07 9.35 3.07
CA MET A 106 -4.41 8.48 4.20
C MET A 106 -3.23 7.58 4.59
N SER A 107 -2.56 7.00 3.59
CA SER A 107 -1.39 6.15 3.82
C SER A 107 -0.24 6.91 4.46
N MET A 108 0.05 8.11 3.95
CA MET A 108 1.13 8.96 4.48
C MET A 108 0.88 9.34 5.93
N GLN A 109 -0.38 9.64 6.29
CA GLN A 109 -0.70 9.97 7.68
C GLN A 109 -0.58 8.76 8.60
N VAL A 110 -0.98 7.58 8.15
CA VAL A 110 -0.76 6.33 8.90
C VAL A 110 0.73 6.11 9.13
N MET A 111 1.55 6.32 8.10
CA MET A 111 3.00 6.17 8.23
C MET A 111 3.56 7.14 9.25
N ARG A 112 3.16 8.40 9.21
CA ARG A 112 3.62 9.41 10.18
C ARG A 112 3.21 9.07 11.60
N ASN A 113 1.98 8.67 11.80
CA ASN A 113 1.47 8.32 13.12
C ASN A 113 2.21 7.13 13.74
N ARG A 114 2.77 6.28 12.90
CA ARG A 114 3.51 5.08 13.33
C ARG A 114 5.01 5.21 13.21
N ASN A 115 5.50 6.40 12.87
CA ASN A 115 6.93 6.68 12.68
C ASN A 115 7.56 5.74 11.63
N LEU A 116 6.82 5.43 10.56
CA LEU A 116 7.31 4.64 9.45
C LEU A 116 7.87 5.56 8.38
N ASN A 117 9.04 5.20 7.86
CA ASN A 117 9.71 5.97 6.82
C ASN A 117 9.88 5.21 5.52
N ASP A 118 9.83 3.89 5.58
CA ASP A 118 10.07 3.02 4.43
C ASP A 118 8.75 2.50 3.88
N VAL A 119 8.58 2.58 2.56
CA VAL A 119 7.36 2.17 1.89
C VAL A 119 7.66 1.32 0.66
N LEU A 120 6.97 0.20 0.54
CA LEU A 120 7.00 -0.65 -0.64
C LEU A 120 6.09 -0.02 -1.70
N THR A 121 6.70 0.76 -2.57
CA THR A 121 6.04 1.41 -3.69
C THR A 121 7.09 1.92 -4.67
N HIS A 122 6.68 2.20 -5.90
CA HIS A 122 7.49 2.93 -6.87
C HIS A 122 6.91 4.33 -7.15
N ASP A 123 5.88 4.73 -6.41
CA ASP A 123 5.18 6.00 -6.64
C ASP A 123 6.01 7.16 -6.10
N GLN A 124 6.34 8.10 -6.98
CA GLN A 124 7.13 9.29 -6.65
C GLN A 124 6.43 10.19 -5.63
N HIS A 125 5.11 10.11 -5.48
CA HIS A 125 4.39 10.92 -4.51
C HIS A 125 4.93 10.71 -3.09
N PHE A 126 5.26 9.48 -2.74
CA PHE A 126 5.83 9.18 -1.42
C PHE A 126 7.22 9.82 -1.25
N GLU A 127 8.05 9.81 -2.29
CA GLU A 127 9.35 10.49 -2.24
C GLU A 127 9.18 12.00 -2.08
N GLN A 128 8.22 12.59 -2.79
CA GLN A 128 7.94 14.02 -2.69
C GLN A 128 7.56 14.42 -1.28
N GLU A 129 6.92 13.53 -0.53
CA GLU A 129 6.50 13.79 0.84
C GLU A 129 7.57 13.38 1.88
N GLY A 130 8.73 12.92 1.42
CA GLY A 130 9.88 12.64 2.29
C GLY A 130 10.02 11.20 2.74
N PHE A 131 9.24 10.29 2.20
CA PHE A 131 9.34 8.86 2.52
C PHE A 131 10.36 8.16 1.62
N ASN A 132 10.90 7.05 2.09
CA ASN A 132 11.87 6.24 1.36
C ASN A 132 11.16 5.11 0.61
N THR A 133 11.18 5.17 -0.71
CA THR A 133 10.55 4.14 -1.56
C THR A 133 11.51 3.01 -1.83
N LEU A 134 11.02 1.77 -1.77
CA LEU A 134 11.84 0.56 -1.82
C LEU A 134 11.73 -0.24 -3.13
N LEU A 135 10.97 0.21 -4.11
CA LEU A 135 10.90 -0.45 -5.41
C LEU A 135 11.64 0.29 -6.50
#